data_3355ea2e3a1cd7e2dac0dbff598be113
#
_entry.id   3355ea2e3a1cd7e2dac0dbff598be113
#
_cell.length_a   1.000
_cell.length_b   1.000
_cell.length_c   1.000
_cell.angle_alpha   90.00
_cell.angle_beta   90.00
_cell.angle_gamma   90.00
#
_symmetry.space_group_name_H-M   'P 1'
#
loop_
_entity.id
_entity.type
_entity.pdbx_description
1 polymer ?
#
loop_
_entity_poly.entity_id
_entity_poly.type
_entity_poly.pdbx_seq_one_letter_code
_entity_poly.pdbx_strand_id
1 'polypeptide(L)'
;MRSEPHLYLLTNGRDGRGVPIGMDEQSCLCCKGYADGLYVLPPLPYEPDALEPLLDARTVSTHHDRHHAAYVAGANAAAEVIRKVAGNVYDETIAASAMRKLAFNLGGHILHCLYWESLSPQPQDGPTGALADAMKDAFGGYDGFMRVFRGVAMGVQGSGWVVLGRERLSRRLAVLGVERHQDILLPGFKPLLVCDVWEHAYYLRYLNNRAGYVDAFLRQANWAAALKRLEGRKHENAR
;
A
#
# COMPACT_ATOMS: atom_id res chain seq x y z
N MET A 1 2.50 -14.27 41.85
CA MET A 1 2.28 -13.13 40.94
C MET A 1 3.10 -13.41 39.70
N ARG A 2 2.51 -13.89 38.64
CA ARG A 2 3.19 -14.10 37.34
C ARG A 2 2.94 -12.83 36.54
N SER A 3 4.01 -12.11 36.21
CA SER A 3 3.97 -10.95 35.34
C SER A 3 3.50 -11.40 33.95
N GLU A 4 2.43 -10.82 33.46
CA GLU A 4 1.98 -11.00 32.08
C GLU A 4 3.10 -10.56 31.13
N PRO A 5 3.42 -11.37 30.11
CA PRO A 5 4.38 -10.95 29.10
C PRO A 5 3.74 -9.88 28.22
N HIS A 6 4.17 -8.63 28.37
CA HIS A 6 3.81 -7.55 27.45
C HIS A 6 4.39 -7.85 26.06
N LEU A 7 3.52 -8.30 25.17
CA LEU A 7 3.85 -8.53 23.76
C LEU A 7 3.99 -7.18 23.04
N TYR A 8 5.21 -6.73 22.84
CA TYR A 8 5.58 -5.45 22.21
C TYR A 8 5.12 -5.27 20.74
N LEU A 9 4.41 -6.21 20.15
CA LEU A 9 4.03 -6.19 18.73
C LEU A 9 2.63 -5.62 18.44
N LEU A 10 1.81 -5.34 19.45
CA LEU A 10 0.42 -4.89 19.24
C LEU A 10 -0.05 -3.87 20.30
N THR A 11 0.83 -3.18 20.99
CA THR A 11 0.42 -2.07 21.86
C THR A 11 0.31 -0.81 21.02
N ASN A 12 -0.89 -0.22 21.03
CA ASN A 12 -1.24 1.12 20.55
C ASN A 12 -0.01 1.97 20.21
N GLY A 13 0.30 2.20 18.93
CA GLY A 13 1.52 2.83 18.38
C GLY A 13 2.04 4.08 19.11
N ARG A 14 2.37 3.92 20.39
CA ARG A 14 2.97 4.94 21.26
C ARG A 14 4.41 4.53 21.55
N ASP A 15 5.32 5.49 21.49
CA ASP A 15 6.68 5.29 21.97
C ASP A 15 6.68 5.04 23.50
N GLY A 16 7.79 4.56 24.06
CA GLY A 16 7.92 4.29 25.49
C GLY A 16 7.65 5.49 26.42
N ARG A 17 7.29 6.65 25.87
CA ARG A 17 6.90 7.89 26.56
C ARG A 17 5.42 8.19 26.39
N GLY A 18 4.64 7.27 25.77
CA GLY A 18 3.21 7.45 25.53
C GLY A 18 2.87 8.36 24.34
N VAL A 19 3.87 8.76 23.55
CA VAL A 19 3.69 9.61 22.36
C VAL A 19 3.32 8.72 21.17
N PRO A 20 2.27 9.04 20.39
CA PRO A 20 1.94 8.29 19.18
C PRO A 20 3.14 8.29 18.24
N ILE A 21 3.58 7.10 17.76
CA ILE A 21 4.61 7.00 16.75
C ILE A 21 4.03 7.59 15.47
N GLY A 22 4.44 8.82 15.17
CA GLY A 22 3.84 9.74 14.24
C GLY A 22 3.65 9.27 12.81
N MET A 23 2.45 8.82 12.52
CA MET A 23 1.78 9.08 11.26
C MET A 23 0.58 9.95 11.59
N ASP A 24 0.22 10.88 10.71
CA ASP A 24 -1.00 11.69 10.84
C ASP A 24 -2.20 10.73 10.78
N GLU A 25 -2.65 10.30 11.97
CA GLU A 25 -3.64 9.23 12.14
C GLU A 25 -5.01 9.56 11.51
N GLN A 26 -5.18 10.79 11.00
CA GLN A 26 -6.47 11.24 10.49
C GLN A 26 -6.57 11.38 8.98
N SER A 27 -5.48 11.19 8.21
CA SER A 27 -5.47 11.57 6.79
C SER A 27 -5.17 10.48 5.77
N CYS A 28 -4.79 9.26 6.16
CA CYS A 28 -4.53 8.18 5.20
C CYS A 28 -5.39 6.93 5.48
N LEU A 29 -5.78 6.20 4.41
CA LEU A 29 -6.55 4.96 4.55
C LEU A 29 -5.80 3.88 5.32
N CYS A 30 -4.46 3.82 5.18
CA CYS A 30 -3.65 2.87 5.96
C CYS A 30 -3.80 3.09 7.47
N CYS A 31 -3.92 4.35 7.91
CA CYS A 31 -4.13 4.66 9.33
C CYS A 31 -5.53 4.27 9.81
N LYS A 32 -6.52 4.31 8.91
CA LYS A 32 -7.89 3.84 9.16
C LYS A 32 -8.03 2.32 9.06
N GLY A 33 -7.00 1.63 8.55
CA GLY A 33 -6.98 0.18 8.39
C GLY A 33 -6.65 -0.62 9.66
N TYR A 34 -6.53 0.05 10.82
CA TYR A 34 -6.29 -0.61 12.11
C TYR A 34 -7.03 0.13 13.22
N ALA A 35 -7.87 -0.58 13.97
CA ALA A 35 -8.64 -0.05 15.08
C ALA A 35 -8.84 -1.13 16.15
N ASP A 36 -8.82 -0.75 17.41
CA ASP A 36 -9.10 -1.62 18.56
C ASP A 36 -8.32 -2.95 18.58
N GLY A 37 -7.06 -2.90 18.10
CA GLY A 37 -6.20 -4.09 18.05
C GLY A 37 -6.43 -5.02 16.86
N LEU A 38 -7.27 -4.63 15.90
CA LEU A 38 -7.61 -5.42 14.71
C LEU A 38 -7.34 -4.62 13.41
N TYR A 39 -6.99 -5.34 12.36
CA TYR A 39 -7.03 -4.79 11.00
C TYR A 39 -8.49 -4.66 10.57
N VAL A 40 -8.83 -3.53 9.97
CA VAL A 40 -10.20 -3.23 9.53
C VAL A 40 -10.18 -2.79 8.07
N LEU A 41 -11.24 -3.10 7.34
CA LEU A 41 -11.41 -2.62 5.96
C LEU A 41 -11.82 -1.15 5.99
N PRO A 42 -10.95 -0.20 5.56
CA PRO A 42 -11.34 1.20 5.51
C PRO A 42 -12.33 1.43 4.36
N PRO A 43 -13.26 2.38 4.48
CA PRO A 43 -14.14 2.71 3.37
C PRO A 43 -13.34 3.26 2.17
N LEU A 44 -13.88 3.09 0.95
CA LEU A 44 -13.33 3.74 -0.24
C LEU A 44 -13.33 5.26 -0.05
N PRO A 45 -12.32 5.98 -0.60
CA PRO A 45 -12.27 7.44 -0.52
C PRO A 45 -13.20 8.15 -1.54
N TYR A 46 -13.93 7.39 -2.35
CA TYR A 46 -14.84 7.84 -3.40
C TYR A 46 -15.91 6.75 -3.66
N GLU A 47 -16.98 7.12 -4.35
CA GLU A 47 -18.02 6.18 -4.77
C GLU A 47 -17.46 5.16 -5.80
N PRO A 48 -17.97 3.93 -5.81
CA PRO A 48 -17.42 2.87 -6.68
C PRO A 48 -17.42 3.19 -8.18
N ASP A 49 -18.36 3.99 -8.66
CA ASP A 49 -18.47 4.43 -10.06
C ASP A 49 -17.66 5.69 -10.39
N ALA A 50 -17.08 6.33 -9.37
CA ALA A 50 -16.38 7.61 -9.56
C ALA A 50 -15.09 7.51 -10.42
N LEU A 51 -14.59 6.29 -10.66
CA LEU A 51 -13.42 6.05 -11.52
C LEU A 51 -13.79 5.71 -12.97
N GLU A 52 -15.07 5.74 -13.32
CA GLU A 52 -15.47 5.50 -14.71
C GLU A 52 -15.00 6.65 -15.63
N PRO A 53 -14.66 6.36 -16.87
CA PRO A 53 -14.71 5.06 -17.57
C PRO A 53 -13.47 4.18 -17.38
N LEU A 54 -12.54 4.54 -16.49
CA LEU A 54 -11.29 3.81 -16.30
C LEU A 54 -11.51 2.42 -15.68
N LEU A 55 -12.16 2.41 -14.51
CA LEU A 55 -12.60 1.20 -13.80
C LEU A 55 -14.12 1.31 -13.59
N ASP A 56 -14.83 0.23 -13.90
CA ASP A 56 -16.27 0.17 -13.66
C ASP A 56 -16.58 -0.11 -12.18
N ALA A 57 -17.77 0.30 -11.75
CA ALA A 57 -18.24 0.14 -10.37
C ALA A 57 -18.18 -1.31 -9.88
N ARG A 58 -18.44 -2.30 -10.76
CA ARG A 58 -18.37 -3.73 -10.42
C ARG A 58 -16.95 -4.15 -10.12
N THR A 59 -15.98 -3.72 -10.92
CA THR A 59 -14.55 -3.97 -10.67
C THR A 59 -14.15 -3.39 -9.32
N VAL A 60 -14.46 -2.11 -9.06
CA VAL A 60 -14.09 -1.41 -7.82
C VAL A 60 -14.72 -2.09 -6.60
N SER A 61 -16.04 -2.33 -6.61
CA SER A 61 -16.75 -2.96 -5.49
C SER A 61 -16.27 -4.39 -5.24
N THR A 62 -16.08 -5.20 -6.27
CA THR A 62 -15.58 -6.57 -6.11
C THR A 62 -14.15 -6.57 -5.56
N HIS A 63 -13.29 -5.68 -6.05
CA HIS A 63 -11.90 -5.57 -5.63
C HIS A 63 -11.81 -5.11 -4.17
N HIS A 64 -12.62 -4.15 -3.74
CA HIS A 64 -12.66 -3.68 -2.36
C HIS A 64 -13.37 -4.67 -1.43
N ASP A 65 -14.64 -5.01 -1.71
CA ASP A 65 -15.49 -5.72 -0.76
C ASP A 65 -15.21 -7.23 -0.69
N ARG A 66 -14.47 -7.77 -1.66
CA ARG A 66 -14.09 -9.20 -1.69
C ARG A 66 -12.60 -9.40 -1.53
N HIS A 67 -11.78 -8.86 -2.44
CA HIS A 67 -10.32 -9.11 -2.40
C HIS A 67 -9.66 -8.40 -1.23
N HIS A 68 -9.84 -7.09 -1.07
CA HIS A 68 -9.26 -6.34 0.05
C HIS A 68 -9.81 -6.84 1.40
N ALA A 69 -11.12 -7.07 1.51
CA ALA A 69 -11.73 -7.63 2.72
C ALA A 69 -11.13 -9.01 3.11
N ALA A 70 -10.84 -9.87 2.14
CA ALA A 70 -10.22 -11.17 2.40
C ALA A 70 -8.80 -11.04 2.97
N TYR A 71 -8.01 -10.07 2.52
CA TYR A 71 -6.68 -9.78 3.09
C TYR A 71 -6.78 -9.27 4.53
N VAL A 72 -7.75 -8.42 4.84
CA VAL A 72 -8.01 -7.98 6.22
C VAL A 72 -8.33 -9.17 7.12
N ALA A 73 -9.26 -10.03 6.71
CA ALA A 73 -9.62 -11.22 7.47
C ALA A 73 -8.42 -12.16 7.66
N GLY A 74 -7.63 -12.39 6.59
CA GLY A 74 -6.43 -13.23 6.63
C GLY A 74 -5.33 -12.69 7.55
N ALA A 75 -5.14 -11.35 7.57
CA ALA A 75 -4.18 -10.70 8.46
C ALA A 75 -4.58 -10.88 9.93
N ASN A 76 -5.84 -10.66 10.27
CA ASN A 76 -6.37 -10.87 11.62
C ASN A 76 -6.23 -12.34 12.07
N ALA A 77 -6.58 -13.28 11.19
CA ALA A 77 -6.46 -14.71 11.51
C ALA A 77 -5.00 -15.11 11.76
N ALA A 78 -4.06 -14.61 10.96
CA ALA A 78 -2.64 -14.89 11.15
C ALA A 78 -2.06 -14.24 12.42
N ALA A 79 -2.46 -13.00 12.73
CA ALA A 79 -2.08 -12.31 13.96
C ALA A 79 -2.59 -13.03 15.20
N GLU A 80 -3.80 -13.60 15.16
CA GLU A 80 -4.36 -14.40 16.24
C GLU A 80 -3.56 -15.68 16.51
N VAL A 81 -3.15 -16.39 15.45
CA VAL A 81 -2.26 -17.56 15.59
C VAL A 81 -0.97 -17.18 16.30
N ILE A 82 -0.33 -16.06 15.91
CA ILE A 82 0.92 -15.58 16.52
C ILE A 82 0.70 -15.26 18.01
N ARG A 83 -0.40 -14.61 18.37
CA ARG A 83 -0.74 -14.35 19.78
C ARG A 83 -0.91 -15.64 20.59
N LYS A 84 -1.54 -16.67 20.03
CA LYS A 84 -1.70 -17.98 20.68
C LYS A 84 -0.37 -18.71 20.85
N VAL A 85 0.56 -18.61 19.90
CA VAL A 85 1.93 -19.13 20.07
C VAL A 85 2.65 -18.40 21.20
N ALA A 86 2.61 -17.08 21.21
CA ALA A 86 3.25 -16.26 22.25
C ALA A 86 2.68 -16.52 23.65
N GLY A 87 1.39 -16.85 23.74
CA GLY A 87 0.69 -17.23 24.99
C GLY A 87 0.81 -18.71 25.38
N ASN A 88 1.68 -19.49 24.73
CA ASN A 88 1.82 -20.95 24.93
C ASN A 88 0.52 -21.76 24.73
N VAL A 89 -0.43 -21.24 23.93
CA VAL A 89 -1.64 -21.97 23.56
C VAL A 89 -1.40 -22.89 22.37
N TYR A 90 -0.53 -22.44 21.43
CA TYR A 90 -0.11 -23.22 20.29
C TYR A 90 1.40 -23.47 20.32
N ASP A 91 1.81 -24.57 19.67
CA ASP A 91 3.19 -24.96 19.51
C ASP A 91 3.97 -23.92 18.66
N GLU A 92 5.22 -23.65 19.03
CA GLU A 92 6.08 -22.68 18.34
C GLU A 92 6.38 -23.05 16.89
N THR A 93 6.28 -24.31 16.51
CA THR A 93 6.57 -24.79 15.15
C THR A 93 5.68 -24.17 14.08
N ILE A 94 4.49 -23.70 14.45
CA ILE A 94 3.58 -23.03 13.52
C ILE A 94 3.89 -21.53 13.31
N ALA A 95 4.75 -20.92 14.15
CA ALA A 95 5.02 -19.49 14.11
C ALA A 95 5.52 -19.02 12.73
N ALA A 96 6.47 -19.74 12.12
CA ALA A 96 7.01 -19.38 10.81
C ALA A 96 5.94 -19.40 9.70
N SER A 97 5.00 -20.35 9.75
CA SER A 97 3.87 -20.41 8.81
C SER A 97 2.89 -19.26 9.02
N ALA A 98 2.58 -18.93 10.28
CA ALA A 98 1.71 -17.83 10.64
C ALA A 98 2.30 -16.48 10.23
N MET A 99 3.61 -16.27 10.42
CA MET A 99 4.31 -15.05 9.99
C MET A 99 4.30 -14.88 8.47
N ARG A 100 4.50 -15.95 7.69
CA ARG A 100 4.36 -15.87 6.22
C ARG A 100 2.94 -15.48 5.79
N LYS A 101 1.92 -16.06 6.43
CA LYS A 101 0.52 -15.68 6.18
C LYS A 101 0.23 -14.24 6.57
N LEU A 102 0.78 -13.77 7.69
CA LEU A 102 0.64 -12.38 8.10
C LEU A 102 1.31 -11.45 7.09
N ALA A 103 2.55 -11.69 6.70
CA ALA A 103 3.26 -10.87 5.73
C ALA A 103 2.50 -10.76 4.39
N PHE A 104 1.97 -11.88 3.89
CA PHE A 104 1.17 -11.90 2.67
C PHE A 104 -0.12 -11.08 2.83
N ASN A 105 -0.93 -11.36 3.83
CA ASN A 105 -2.23 -10.72 3.98
C ASN A 105 -2.12 -9.25 4.41
N LEU A 106 -1.21 -8.93 5.33
CA LEU A 106 -0.98 -7.55 5.76
C LEU A 106 -0.36 -6.71 4.65
N GLY A 107 0.58 -7.28 3.88
CA GLY A 107 1.11 -6.65 2.67
C GLY A 107 0.00 -6.33 1.67
N GLY A 108 -0.89 -7.30 1.42
CA GLY A 108 -2.08 -7.10 0.59
C GLY A 108 -2.98 -5.98 1.11
N HIS A 109 -3.30 -6.00 2.40
CA HIS A 109 -4.11 -4.95 3.03
C HIS A 109 -3.49 -3.55 2.86
N ILE A 110 -2.23 -3.38 3.22
CA ILE A 110 -1.53 -2.08 3.13
C ILE A 110 -1.46 -1.59 1.67
N LEU A 111 -1.10 -2.47 0.74
CA LEU A 111 -0.99 -2.10 -0.67
C LEU A 111 -2.35 -1.71 -1.28
N HIS A 112 -3.45 -2.37 -0.89
CA HIS A 112 -4.79 -1.96 -1.31
C HIS A 112 -5.21 -0.61 -0.73
N CYS A 113 -4.92 -0.32 0.55
CA CYS A 113 -5.17 1.01 1.12
C CYS A 113 -4.45 2.09 0.30
N LEU A 114 -3.17 1.87 -0.03
CA LEU A 114 -2.38 2.80 -0.85
C LEU A 114 -2.89 2.89 -2.30
N TYR A 115 -3.36 1.79 -2.87
CA TYR A 115 -3.93 1.75 -4.22
C TYR A 115 -5.18 2.61 -4.34
N TRP A 116 -6.13 2.49 -3.41
CA TRP A 116 -7.34 3.31 -3.43
C TRP A 116 -7.03 4.80 -3.37
N GLU A 117 -6.06 5.20 -2.55
CA GLU A 117 -5.59 6.59 -2.48
C GLU A 117 -4.70 7.01 -3.66
N SER A 118 -4.18 6.07 -4.43
CA SER A 118 -3.37 6.34 -5.62
C SER A 118 -4.20 6.68 -6.86
N LEU A 119 -5.52 6.53 -6.78
CA LEU A 119 -6.47 6.89 -7.82
C LEU A 119 -7.25 8.14 -7.42
N SER A 120 -7.61 8.96 -8.40
CA SER A 120 -8.44 10.15 -8.22
C SER A 120 -9.61 10.15 -9.18
N PRO A 121 -10.85 10.38 -8.71
CA PRO A 121 -12.00 10.64 -9.59
C PRO A 121 -11.78 11.82 -10.54
N GLN A 122 -10.91 12.76 -10.15
CA GLN A 122 -10.56 13.94 -10.94
C GLN A 122 -9.19 13.73 -11.58
N PRO A 123 -9.09 13.61 -12.91
CA PRO A 123 -7.81 13.55 -13.60
C PRO A 123 -6.90 14.73 -13.24
N GLN A 124 -5.61 14.48 -13.14
CA GLN A 124 -4.60 15.48 -12.84
C GLN A 124 -3.56 15.50 -13.97
N ASP A 125 -3.07 16.68 -14.32
CA ASP A 125 -2.15 16.87 -15.48
C ASP A 125 -0.75 16.26 -15.25
N GLY A 126 -0.48 15.69 -14.08
CA GLY A 126 0.79 15.06 -13.75
C GLY A 126 1.34 15.53 -12.40
N PRO A 127 2.56 15.11 -12.07
CA PRO A 127 3.23 15.50 -10.83
C PRO A 127 3.61 16.98 -10.85
N THR A 128 3.52 17.62 -9.67
CA THR A 128 3.89 19.04 -9.48
C THR A 128 4.85 19.20 -8.32
N GLY A 129 5.45 20.39 -8.16
CA GLY A 129 6.29 20.75 -7.03
C GLY A 129 7.44 19.78 -6.80
N ALA A 130 7.73 19.48 -5.55
CA ALA A 130 8.85 18.61 -5.15
C ALA A 130 8.79 17.20 -5.77
N LEU A 131 7.60 16.71 -6.13
CA LEU A 131 7.48 15.41 -6.80
C LEU A 131 7.95 15.48 -8.27
N ALA A 132 7.62 16.56 -8.98
CA ALA A 132 8.11 16.78 -10.35
C ALA A 132 9.63 16.95 -10.39
N ASP A 133 10.20 17.70 -9.44
CA ASP A 133 11.64 17.89 -9.30
C ASP A 133 12.35 16.55 -9.03
N ALA A 134 11.84 15.77 -8.08
CA ALA A 134 12.39 14.46 -7.77
C ALA A 134 12.28 13.47 -8.93
N MET A 135 11.20 13.55 -9.74
CA MET A 135 11.08 12.76 -10.98
C MET A 135 12.08 13.19 -12.04
N LYS A 136 12.33 14.50 -12.19
CA LYS A 136 13.37 15.00 -13.08
C LYS A 136 14.74 14.46 -12.71
N ASP A 137 15.06 14.47 -11.42
CA ASP A 137 16.37 13.99 -10.92
C ASP A 137 16.54 12.47 -11.04
N ALA A 138 15.45 11.71 -10.86
CA ALA A 138 15.54 10.25 -10.87
C ALA A 138 15.38 9.63 -12.25
N PHE A 139 14.54 10.21 -13.11
CA PHE A 139 14.11 9.61 -14.38
C PHE A 139 14.32 10.51 -15.61
N GLY A 140 14.84 11.72 -15.43
CA GLY A 140 14.95 12.71 -16.50
C GLY A 140 13.63 13.43 -16.82
N GLY A 141 12.61 13.30 -15.93
CA GLY A 141 11.30 13.92 -16.05
C GLY A 141 10.14 12.93 -16.09
N TYR A 142 8.94 13.47 -16.31
CA TYR A 142 7.71 12.69 -16.29
C TYR A 142 7.66 11.60 -17.38
N ASP A 143 8.08 11.90 -18.60
CA ASP A 143 8.12 10.93 -19.70
C ASP A 143 9.11 9.78 -19.41
N GLY A 144 10.24 10.09 -18.79
CA GLY A 144 11.20 9.08 -18.34
C GLY A 144 10.60 8.16 -17.27
N PHE A 145 9.93 8.75 -16.29
CA PHE A 145 9.18 8.00 -15.28
C PHE A 145 8.13 7.10 -15.94
N MET A 146 7.29 7.61 -16.85
CA MET A 146 6.26 6.84 -17.54
C MET A 146 6.81 5.60 -18.24
N ARG A 147 7.96 5.74 -18.93
CA ARG A 147 8.63 4.61 -19.59
C ARG A 147 9.09 3.56 -18.58
N VAL A 148 9.71 4.00 -17.48
CA VAL A 148 10.18 3.08 -16.42
C VAL A 148 9.00 2.39 -15.75
N PHE A 149 7.95 3.13 -15.37
CA PHE A 149 6.77 2.59 -14.71
C PHE A 149 6.07 1.51 -15.57
N ARG A 150 5.84 1.81 -16.86
CA ARG A 150 5.29 0.84 -17.82
C ARG A 150 6.16 -0.39 -17.98
N GLY A 151 7.48 -0.19 -18.14
CA GLY A 151 8.43 -1.29 -18.26
C GLY A 151 8.40 -2.22 -17.04
N VAL A 152 8.39 -1.67 -15.83
CA VAL A 152 8.26 -2.43 -14.59
C VAL A 152 6.91 -3.14 -14.51
N ALA A 153 5.80 -2.46 -14.87
CA ALA A 153 4.46 -3.04 -14.86
C ALA A 153 4.33 -4.26 -15.78
N MET A 154 4.93 -4.19 -16.95
CA MET A 154 4.94 -5.31 -17.91
C MET A 154 5.92 -6.41 -17.50
N GLY A 155 6.94 -6.10 -16.71
CA GLY A 155 7.93 -7.05 -16.21
C GLY A 155 7.46 -7.86 -14.99
N VAL A 156 6.42 -7.44 -14.27
CA VAL A 156 5.86 -8.20 -13.15
C VAL A 156 5.29 -9.52 -13.65
N GLN A 157 5.86 -10.63 -13.19
CA GLN A 157 5.44 -11.97 -13.59
C GLN A 157 4.20 -12.42 -12.80
N GLY A 158 3.09 -12.63 -13.52
CA GLY A 158 1.83 -13.02 -12.90
C GLY A 158 1.22 -11.89 -12.07
N SER A 159 1.11 -12.12 -10.77
CA SER A 159 0.40 -11.23 -9.83
C SER A 159 1.35 -10.36 -9.03
N GLY A 160 1.08 -9.07 -8.98
CA GLY A 160 1.91 -8.15 -8.22
C GLY A 160 1.50 -6.69 -8.33
N TRP A 161 2.44 -5.80 -8.03
CA TRP A 161 2.23 -4.36 -7.93
C TRP A 161 3.35 -3.59 -8.59
N VAL A 162 3.05 -2.38 -9.01
CA VAL A 162 4.08 -1.40 -9.38
C VAL A 162 4.03 -0.25 -8.39
N VAL A 163 5.15 0.03 -7.78
CA VAL A 163 5.23 1.00 -6.69
C VAL A 163 6.27 2.07 -7.03
N LEU A 164 5.82 3.30 -7.25
CA LEU A 164 6.70 4.47 -7.16
C LEU A 164 6.92 4.79 -5.70
N GLY A 165 8.15 4.95 -5.28
CA GLY A 165 8.45 5.34 -3.92
C GLY A 165 9.82 5.96 -3.78
N ARG A 166 10.16 6.35 -2.54
CA ARG A 166 11.46 6.91 -2.18
C ARG A 166 12.31 5.86 -1.48
N GLU A 167 13.49 5.59 -2.04
CA GLU A 167 14.47 4.72 -1.44
C GLU A 167 15.13 5.42 -0.23
N ARG A 168 15.38 4.63 0.83
CA ARG A 168 15.78 5.19 2.13
C ARG A 168 17.20 5.76 2.13
N LEU A 169 18.17 5.09 1.50
CA LEU A 169 19.58 5.44 1.58
C LEU A 169 19.93 6.62 0.68
N SER A 170 19.61 6.52 -0.62
CA SER A 170 19.86 7.57 -1.59
C SER A 170 18.84 8.71 -1.51
N ARG A 171 17.68 8.46 -0.88
CA ARG A 171 16.51 9.35 -0.86
C ARG A 171 15.93 9.68 -2.24
N ARG A 172 16.40 9.00 -3.28
CA ARG A 172 15.91 9.16 -4.66
C ARG A 172 14.62 8.38 -4.88
N LEU A 173 13.87 8.79 -5.89
CA LEU A 173 12.72 8.02 -6.36
C LEU A 173 13.19 6.77 -7.10
N ALA A 174 12.44 5.69 -6.91
CA ALA A 174 12.59 4.45 -7.65
C ALA A 174 11.20 3.84 -7.94
N VAL A 175 11.13 3.02 -8.98
CA VAL A 175 9.94 2.22 -9.30
C VAL A 175 10.29 0.76 -9.06
N LEU A 176 9.50 0.10 -8.23
CA LEU A 176 9.66 -1.33 -7.90
C LEU A 176 8.49 -2.13 -8.47
N GLY A 177 8.80 -3.32 -9.03
CA GLY A 177 7.84 -4.38 -9.20
C GLY A 177 7.82 -5.23 -7.94
N VAL A 178 6.68 -5.33 -7.28
CA VAL A 178 6.49 -6.16 -6.08
C VAL A 178 5.68 -7.38 -6.49
N GLU A 179 6.29 -8.55 -6.46
CA GLU A 179 5.59 -9.79 -6.76
C GLU A 179 4.73 -10.21 -5.57
N ARG A 180 3.55 -10.76 -5.85
CA ARG A 180 2.53 -11.03 -4.84
C ARG A 180 2.22 -9.75 -4.02
N HIS A 181 2.51 -9.75 -2.70
CA HIS A 181 2.33 -8.59 -1.83
C HIS A 181 3.57 -8.23 -1.01
N GLN A 182 4.58 -9.09 -0.97
CA GLN A 182 5.72 -8.97 -0.07
C GLN A 182 7.08 -9.23 -0.72
N ASP A 183 7.10 -9.79 -1.93
CA ASP A 183 8.35 -10.16 -2.58
C ASP A 183 8.97 -8.92 -3.26
N ILE A 184 10.30 -8.77 -3.17
CA ILE A 184 11.08 -7.65 -3.74
C ILE A 184 10.78 -6.28 -3.08
N LEU A 185 10.19 -6.26 -1.89
CA LEU A 185 10.02 -5.01 -1.15
C LEU A 185 11.32 -4.63 -0.42
N LEU A 186 11.86 -3.44 -0.73
CA LEU A 186 13.09 -2.95 -0.09
C LEU A 186 12.81 -2.44 1.33
N PRO A 187 13.64 -2.80 2.34
CA PRO A 187 13.50 -2.28 3.69
C PRO A 187 13.55 -0.75 3.74
N GLY A 188 12.54 -0.14 4.34
CA GLY A 188 12.43 1.30 4.49
C GLY A 188 12.08 2.06 3.19
N PHE A 189 11.67 1.36 2.13
CA PHE A 189 11.12 1.98 0.94
C PHE A 189 9.78 2.64 1.27
N LYS A 190 9.64 3.93 0.97
CA LYS A 190 8.43 4.70 1.24
C LYS A 190 7.55 4.76 -0.02
N PRO A 191 6.43 4.03 -0.08
CA PRO A 191 5.52 4.08 -1.20
C PRO A 191 4.89 5.47 -1.37
N LEU A 192 4.78 5.94 -2.61
CA LEU A 192 4.14 7.22 -2.96
C LEU A 192 2.92 7.00 -3.87
N LEU A 193 3.05 6.15 -4.89
CA LEU A 193 1.99 5.77 -5.81
C LEU A 193 2.05 4.25 -6.01
N VAL A 194 0.90 3.58 -5.91
CA VAL A 194 0.79 2.13 -5.97
C VAL A 194 -0.23 1.74 -7.03
N CYS A 195 0.18 0.90 -7.99
CA CYS A 195 -0.68 0.33 -9.02
C CYS A 195 -0.79 -1.17 -8.82
N ASP A 196 -2.00 -1.67 -8.70
CA ASP A 196 -2.28 -3.10 -8.66
C ASP A 196 -2.24 -3.68 -10.08
N VAL A 197 -1.36 -4.65 -10.33
CA VAL A 197 -1.31 -5.38 -11.61
C VAL A 197 -1.67 -6.86 -11.47
N TRP A 198 -2.31 -7.22 -10.36
CA TRP A 198 -3.07 -8.47 -10.27
C TRP A 198 -4.22 -8.45 -11.29
N GLU A 199 -4.51 -9.56 -11.91
CA GLU A 199 -5.61 -9.64 -12.90
C GLU A 199 -6.96 -9.23 -12.33
N HIS A 200 -7.23 -9.50 -11.04
CA HIS A 200 -8.48 -9.09 -10.39
C HIS A 200 -8.71 -7.56 -10.39
N ALA A 201 -7.65 -6.75 -10.50
CA ALA A 201 -7.76 -5.31 -10.53
C ALA A 201 -8.28 -4.75 -11.88
N TYR A 202 -8.12 -5.52 -12.98
CA TYR A 202 -8.41 -4.97 -14.31
C TYR A 202 -9.08 -5.94 -15.30
N TYR A 203 -9.12 -7.24 -15.03
CA TYR A 203 -9.48 -8.24 -16.02
C TYR A 203 -10.91 -8.09 -16.54
N LEU A 204 -11.86 -7.68 -15.69
CA LEU A 204 -13.27 -7.51 -16.10
C LEU A 204 -13.41 -6.48 -17.23
N ARG A 205 -12.55 -5.47 -17.28
CA ARG A 205 -12.61 -4.40 -18.28
C ARG A 205 -11.55 -4.49 -19.37
N TYR A 206 -10.33 -4.90 -19.01
CA TYR A 206 -9.18 -4.87 -19.91
C TYR A 206 -8.77 -6.24 -20.42
N LEU A 207 -9.36 -7.32 -19.89
CA LEU A 207 -8.96 -8.71 -20.19
C LEU A 207 -7.43 -8.87 -20.01
N ASN A 208 -6.75 -9.40 -21.00
CA ASN A 208 -5.29 -9.58 -21.00
C ASN A 208 -4.50 -8.29 -21.33
N ASN A 209 -5.17 -7.15 -21.57
CA ASN A 209 -4.52 -5.90 -21.94
C ASN A 209 -4.04 -5.12 -20.71
N ARG A 210 -3.04 -5.68 -19.99
CA ARG A 210 -2.40 -5.00 -18.84
C ARG A 210 -1.84 -3.62 -19.22
N ALA A 211 -1.24 -3.48 -20.42
CA ALA A 211 -0.69 -2.21 -20.87
C ALA A 211 -1.76 -1.11 -20.93
N GLY A 212 -2.91 -1.40 -21.52
CA GLY A 212 -4.04 -0.45 -21.58
C GLY A 212 -4.55 -0.05 -20.20
N TYR A 213 -4.61 -0.99 -19.24
CA TYR A 213 -4.95 -0.71 -17.86
C TYR A 213 -3.93 0.19 -17.17
N VAL A 214 -2.63 -0.10 -17.31
CA VAL A 214 -1.55 0.71 -16.72
C VAL A 214 -1.57 2.14 -17.25
N ASP A 215 -1.79 2.31 -18.55
CA ASP A 215 -1.94 3.64 -19.16
C ASP A 215 -3.16 4.39 -18.63
N ALA A 216 -4.24 3.69 -18.41
CA ALA A 216 -5.44 4.25 -17.85
C ALA A 216 -5.21 4.62 -16.36
N PHE A 217 -4.59 3.76 -15.56
CA PHE A 217 -4.20 4.05 -14.18
C PHE A 217 -3.38 5.33 -14.08
N LEU A 218 -2.36 5.50 -14.94
CA LEU A 218 -1.49 6.67 -14.91
C LEU A 218 -2.22 7.97 -15.26
N ARG A 219 -3.28 7.92 -16.11
CA ARG A 219 -4.15 9.07 -16.38
C ARG A 219 -5.04 9.44 -15.20
N GLN A 220 -5.37 8.48 -14.35
CA GLN A 220 -6.21 8.67 -13.15
C GLN A 220 -5.39 8.75 -11.86
N ALA A 221 -4.05 8.79 -11.98
CA ALA A 221 -3.18 8.78 -10.81
C ALA A 221 -3.38 10.04 -9.95
N ASN A 222 -3.44 9.84 -8.64
CA ASN A 222 -3.56 10.89 -7.63
C ASN A 222 -2.18 11.48 -7.30
N TRP A 223 -1.70 12.37 -8.17
CA TRP A 223 -0.40 13.01 -8.01
C TRP A 223 -0.32 13.88 -6.77
N ALA A 224 -1.43 14.50 -6.36
CA ALA A 224 -1.50 15.29 -5.14
C ALA A 224 -1.28 14.42 -3.90
N ALA A 225 -1.87 13.22 -3.83
CA ALA A 225 -1.62 12.28 -2.75
C ALA A 225 -0.17 11.78 -2.75
N ALA A 226 0.40 11.50 -3.93
CA ALA A 226 1.81 11.11 -4.06
C ALA A 226 2.76 12.22 -3.58
N LEU A 227 2.51 13.48 -3.94
CA LEU A 227 3.25 14.64 -3.45
C LEU A 227 3.15 14.78 -1.93
N LYS A 228 1.94 14.69 -1.37
CA LYS A 228 1.72 14.75 0.08
C LYS A 228 2.51 13.66 0.82
N ARG A 229 2.56 12.44 0.27
CA ARG A 229 3.36 11.34 0.83
C ARG A 229 4.87 11.61 0.71
N LEU A 230 5.34 12.20 -0.39
CA LEU A 230 6.76 12.55 -0.57
C LEU A 230 7.21 13.58 0.47
N GLU A 231 6.46 14.67 0.60
CA GLU A 231 6.79 15.76 1.52
C GLU A 231 6.77 15.28 2.96
N GLY A 232 5.83 14.38 3.31
CA GLY A 232 5.59 13.99 4.69
C GLY A 232 5.19 15.22 5.52
N ARG A 233 5.11 15.08 6.84
CA ARG A 233 5.09 16.27 7.69
C ARG A 233 6.43 16.99 7.56
N LYS A 234 6.43 18.26 7.20
CA LYS A 234 7.48 19.19 7.61
C LYS A 234 7.38 19.29 9.14
N HIS A 235 7.87 18.29 9.86
CA HIS A 235 8.03 18.36 11.30
C HIS A 235 9.36 19.00 11.60
N GLU A 236 9.27 20.23 12.17
CA GLU A 236 9.56 20.45 13.58
C GLU A 236 10.84 19.74 14.08
N ASN A 237 11.92 19.79 13.30
CA ASN A 237 13.27 19.75 13.81
C ASN A 237 13.90 21.13 13.63
N ALA A 238 13.22 22.13 14.20
CA ALA A 238 13.75 23.44 14.50
C ALA A 238 13.48 23.68 15.99
N ARG A 239 14.22 22.99 16.84
CA ARG A 239 14.62 23.45 18.18
C ARG A 239 15.81 22.64 18.66
#